data_f09396ad0b7f1921e78ec058d869417e
#
_entry.id   f09396ad0b7f1921e78ec058d869417e
#
_cell.length_a   1.000
_cell.length_b   1.000
_cell.length_c   1.000
_cell.angle_alpha   90.00
_cell.angle_beta   90.00
_cell.angle_gamma   90.00
#
_symmetry.space_group_name_H-M   'P 1'
#
loop_
_entity.id
_entity.type
_entity.pdbx_description
1 polymer ?
#
loop_
_entity_poly.entity_id
_entity_poly.type
_entity_poly.pdbx_seq_one_letter_code
_entity_poly.pdbx_strand_id
1 'polypeptide(L)'
;MRKHRLHLLLALVFMLGLFVLAAGCGGDDDDEGDGAGTGAADTGDGGGEISGDVSVVSTWSGPEQASFQAVIDGFTEQNPDVNVTYDSAGDALPTVLSTAVEGGNPPSVALVAQPGLIQGYVERGALQPIDFAQDTISENFGESIIQVGTFDDQLYALLFKAANKSTVWYNVQAFEDAGVEPSESWEDFLAGAETIKASGLPAYSIGGAEGWTLTDLFENIYLRTAGGDMYDQLSRHEIPWTDQSVKDALTEMAKVVGDADNIAGGAQGALQSDFPTSVSNVFAEDAKAAMVIEGDFVPGVVESPLEPESGYNVFPFPSINESPPSVVGGGDLAIMFDDTPASRAFIEYLASPEAAEIWAGRGGFASANQNLDASVYADPITQTNATAIAEAEEFRFDLSDLQPSEFGGTEGQGLWKLFQDFVANPDDIDGIAQQLEAAATAAYGD
;
A
#
# COMPACT_ATOMS: atom_id res chain seq x y z
N MET A 1 -10.64 15.24 55.40
CA MET A 1 -12.05 15.50 55.73
C MET A 1 -12.91 15.21 54.50
N ARG A 2 -13.90 14.34 54.70
CA ARG A 2 -15.12 14.03 53.90
C ARG A 2 -14.97 13.87 52.39
N LYS A 3 -14.97 12.65 51.80
CA LYS A 3 -16.05 11.67 51.59
C LYS A 3 -17.35 12.30 51.07
N HIS A 4 -17.70 11.99 49.79
CA HIS A 4 -19.06 11.54 49.46
C HIS A 4 -19.02 10.66 48.19
N ARG A 5 -19.45 9.40 48.40
CA ARG A 5 -19.91 8.44 47.42
C ARG A 5 -21.36 8.77 47.05
N LEU A 6 -21.74 8.54 45.82
CA LEU A 6 -23.14 8.19 45.56
C LEU A 6 -23.23 7.17 44.42
N HIS A 7 -23.79 6.00 44.77
CA HIS A 7 -24.26 4.94 43.87
C HIS A 7 -25.70 5.26 43.43
N LEU A 8 -26.07 4.82 42.22
CA LEU A 8 -27.43 4.35 41.85
C LEU A 8 -27.32 3.58 40.54
N LEU A 9 -27.41 2.29 40.52
CA LEU A 9 -28.56 1.34 40.50
C LEU A 9 -29.40 1.38 39.22
N LEU A 10 -29.20 0.24 38.52
CA LEU A 10 -30.11 -0.56 37.70
C LEU A 10 -31.57 -0.14 37.56
N ALA A 11 -32.12 -0.24 36.36
CA ALA A 11 -33.47 -0.73 36.15
C ALA A 11 -33.56 -1.51 34.81
N LEU A 12 -33.78 -2.78 34.95
CA LEU A 12 -34.17 -3.79 33.95
C LEU A 12 -35.67 -3.64 33.69
N VAL A 13 -36.13 -3.58 32.44
CA VAL A 13 -37.52 -3.82 32.09
C VAL A 13 -37.61 -4.79 30.94
N PHE A 14 -38.00 -6.02 31.28
CA PHE A 14 -38.52 -7.06 30.40
C PHE A 14 -39.95 -6.70 30.03
N MET A 15 -40.32 -6.75 28.74
CA MET A 15 -41.72 -6.95 28.35
C MET A 15 -41.83 -7.95 27.23
N LEU A 16 -42.35 -9.11 27.63
CA LEU A 16 -42.90 -10.18 26.81
C LEU A 16 -44.26 -9.74 26.25
N GLY A 17 -44.52 -9.98 24.99
CA GLY A 17 -45.86 -9.84 24.39
C GLY A 17 -46.09 -10.91 23.37
N LEU A 18 -46.83 -11.92 23.76
CA LEU A 18 -47.32 -13.06 22.98
C LEU A 18 -48.69 -12.70 22.34
N PHE A 19 -49.06 -13.54 21.34
CA PHE A 19 -50.40 -13.72 20.67
C PHE A 19 -50.58 -12.96 19.35
N VAL A 20 -51.11 -13.54 18.28
CA VAL A 20 -52.16 -14.58 18.10
C VAL A 20 -52.03 -15.23 16.71
N LEU A 21 -52.23 -16.57 16.67
CA LEU A 21 -52.57 -17.37 15.50
C LEU A 21 -54.00 -17.06 15.00
N ALA A 22 -54.20 -16.98 13.69
CA ALA A 22 -55.49 -17.24 13.11
C ALA A 22 -55.33 -18.12 11.87
N ALA A 23 -55.86 -19.31 11.96
CA ALA A 23 -56.03 -20.26 10.87
C ALA A 23 -57.31 -19.95 10.13
N GLY A 24 -57.28 -20.07 8.79
CA GLY A 24 -58.47 -20.05 7.93
C GLY A 24 -58.28 -21.03 6.80
N CYS A 25 -59.03 -22.13 6.89
CA CYS A 25 -59.16 -23.18 5.87
C CYS A 25 -60.11 -22.75 4.74
N GLY A 26 -59.88 -23.34 3.55
CA GLY A 26 -61.00 -23.77 2.71
C GLY A 26 -60.87 -23.46 1.22
N GLY A 27 -60.91 -24.53 0.39
CA GLY A 27 -61.39 -24.48 -0.98
C GLY A 27 -60.50 -25.23 -1.98
N ASP A 28 -60.74 -26.56 -2.15
CA ASP A 28 -60.38 -27.35 -3.30
C ASP A 28 -61.10 -26.82 -4.56
N ASP A 29 -60.39 -26.91 -5.71
CA ASP A 29 -61.00 -27.42 -6.96
C ASP A 29 -59.88 -27.73 -7.98
N ASP A 30 -59.95 -28.98 -8.48
CA ASP A 30 -59.14 -29.58 -9.52
C ASP A 30 -59.34 -28.91 -10.90
N ASP A 31 -58.24 -28.73 -11.68
CA ASP A 31 -58.35 -28.98 -13.13
C ASP A 31 -56.99 -29.34 -13.75
N GLU A 32 -56.95 -30.48 -14.43
CA GLU A 32 -55.85 -31.00 -15.20
C GLU A 32 -55.67 -30.22 -16.51
N GLY A 33 -54.41 -29.89 -16.86
CA GLY A 33 -54.06 -29.33 -18.15
C GLY A 33 -52.65 -29.56 -18.54
N ASP A 34 -52.37 -30.64 -19.27
CA ASP A 34 -51.11 -30.95 -19.99
C ASP A 34 -50.68 -29.79 -20.90
N GLY A 35 -49.42 -29.40 -20.77
CA GLY A 35 -48.78 -28.44 -21.65
C GLY A 35 -47.26 -28.52 -21.59
N ALA A 36 -46.65 -29.44 -22.35
CA ALA A 36 -45.22 -29.44 -22.56
C ALA A 36 -44.79 -28.17 -23.30
N GLY A 37 -44.17 -27.26 -22.59
CA GLY A 37 -43.51 -26.09 -23.14
C GLY A 37 -42.02 -26.19 -22.86
N THR A 38 -41.25 -26.49 -23.89
CA THR A 38 -39.79 -26.34 -23.93
C THR A 38 -39.45 -24.85 -23.77
N GLY A 39 -39.18 -24.42 -22.56
CA GLY A 39 -38.62 -23.11 -22.29
C GLY A 39 -37.14 -23.11 -22.69
N ALA A 40 -36.83 -22.45 -23.79
CA ALA A 40 -35.48 -22.03 -24.09
C ALA A 40 -35.00 -21.15 -22.92
N ALA A 41 -33.81 -21.42 -22.43
CA ALA A 41 -33.10 -20.51 -21.56
C ALA A 41 -32.90 -19.19 -22.34
N ASP A 42 -33.60 -18.18 -21.88
CA ASP A 42 -33.39 -16.80 -22.32
C ASP A 42 -32.07 -16.35 -21.70
N THR A 43 -31.01 -16.41 -22.51
CA THR A 43 -29.78 -15.68 -22.23
C THR A 43 -30.07 -14.23 -22.59
N GLY A 44 -30.87 -13.59 -21.77
CA GLY A 44 -31.08 -12.16 -21.83
C GLY A 44 -29.82 -11.46 -21.41
N ASP A 45 -29.13 -10.88 -22.37
CA ASP A 45 -28.27 -9.73 -22.20
C ASP A 45 -29.14 -8.62 -21.59
N GLY A 46 -29.22 -8.64 -20.24
CA GLY A 46 -29.97 -7.70 -19.44
C GLY A 46 -29.10 -6.51 -19.10
N GLY A 47 -28.97 -5.55 -20.01
CA GLY A 47 -28.52 -4.20 -19.68
C GLY A 47 -29.52 -3.50 -18.73
N GLY A 48 -29.68 -4.05 -17.52
CA GLY A 48 -30.35 -3.36 -16.40
C GLY A 48 -29.40 -2.36 -15.79
N GLU A 49 -29.88 -1.14 -15.47
CA GLU A 49 -29.11 -0.15 -14.71
C GLU A 49 -28.57 -0.81 -13.44
N ILE A 50 -27.22 -0.75 -13.27
CA ILE A 50 -26.54 -1.29 -12.09
C ILE A 50 -26.88 -0.41 -10.91
N SER A 51 -27.24 -0.98 -9.78
CA SER A 51 -27.59 -0.26 -8.56
C SER A 51 -27.11 -1.01 -7.31
N GLY A 52 -26.92 -0.27 -6.23
CA GLY A 52 -26.53 -0.83 -4.94
C GLY A 52 -25.52 0.02 -4.19
N ASP A 53 -25.09 -0.47 -3.03
CA ASP A 53 -24.07 0.17 -2.21
C ASP A 53 -22.76 -0.57 -2.33
N VAL A 54 -21.63 0.16 -2.43
CA VAL A 54 -20.28 -0.36 -2.39
C VAL A 54 -19.52 0.38 -1.29
N SER A 55 -19.08 -0.35 -0.26
CA SER A 55 -18.19 0.19 0.78
C SER A 55 -16.74 -0.10 0.42
N VAL A 56 -15.91 0.94 0.44
CA VAL A 56 -14.48 0.84 0.08
C VAL A 56 -13.64 1.29 1.23
N VAL A 57 -12.55 0.57 1.53
CA VAL A 57 -11.57 0.97 2.53
C VAL A 57 -10.15 0.90 1.95
N SER A 58 -9.28 1.86 2.31
CA SER A 58 -7.86 1.86 1.97
C SER A 58 -7.05 2.67 3.00
N THR A 59 -5.75 2.84 2.75
CA THR A 59 -4.85 3.66 3.57
C THR A 59 -4.97 5.16 3.28
N TRP A 60 -5.42 5.55 2.11
CA TRP A 60 -5.31 6.91 1.58
C TRP A 60 -6.11 7.93 2.37
N SER A 61 -5.44 8.99 2.83
CA SER A 61 -6.03 10.12 3.54
C SER A 61 -5.61 11.45 2.89
N GLY A 62 -6.19 12.57 3.32
CA GLY A 62 -5.81 13.89 2.85
C GLY A 62 -5.89 14.05 1.32
N PRO A 63 -4.82 14.52 0.65
CA PRO A 63 -4.79 14.72 -0.81
C PRO A 63 -5.01 13.44 -1.62
N GLU A 64 -4.47 12.29 -1.19
CA GLU A 64 -4.67 11.00 -1.84
C GLU A 64 -6.13 10.56 -1.77
N GLN A 65 -6.76 10.71 -0.60
CA GLN A 65 -8.20 10.47 -0.45
C GLN A 65 -9.02 11.34 -1.39
N ALA A 66 -8.66 12.62 -1.52
CA ALA A 66 -9.36 13.53 -2.45
C ALA A 66 -9.16 13.12 -3.92
N SER A 67 -8.03 12.53 -4.26
CA SER A 67 -7.78 12.01 -5.61
C SER A 67 -8.56 10.73 -5.88
N PHE A 68 -8.61 9.81 -4.93
CA PHE A 68 -9.43 8.61 -5.06
C PHE A 68 -10.93 8.92 -5.05
N GLN A 69 -11.38 9.94 -4.29
CA GLN A 69 -12.76 10.41 -4.36
C GLN A 69 -13.12 10.89 -5.77
N ALA A 70 -12.21 11.54 -6.48
CA ALA A 70 -12.47 11.92 -7.87
C ALA A 70 -12.61 10.70 -8.81
N VAL A 71 -11.87 9.61 -8.55
CA VAL A 71 -12.06 8.33 -9.26
C VAL A 71 -13.45 7.76 -8.98
N ILE A 72 -13.89 7.76 -7.72
CA ILE A 72 -15.24 7.33 -7.31
C ILE A 72 -16.32 8.20 -7.97
N ASP A 73 -16.12 9.51 -8.02
CA ASP A 73 -17.05 10.44 -8.66
C ASP A 73 -17.20 10.13 -10.16
N GLY A 74 -16.09 9.82 -10.86
CA GLY A 74 -16.12 9.38 -12.26
C GLY A 74 -16.91 8.09 -12.47
N PHE A 75 -16.76 7.11 -11.56
CA PHE A 75 -17.56 5.89 -11.59
C PHE A 75 -19.07 6.17 -11.38
N THR A 76 -19.41 6.99 -10.39
CA THR A 76 -20.80 7.28 -10.04
C THR A 76 -21.51 8.17 -11.07
N GLU A 77 -20.77 8.99 -11.83
CA GLU A 77 -21.32 9.71 -12.98
C GLU A 77 -21.83 8.74 -14.07
N GLN A 78 -21.14 7.61 -14.26
CA GLN A 78 -21.55 6.57 -15.22
C GLN A 78 -22.59 5.62 -14.64
N ASN A 79 -22.62 5.45 -13.31
CA ASN A 79 -23.50 4.53 -12.59
C ASN A 79 -24.28 5.26 -11.49
N PRO A 80 -25.24 6.15 -11.85
CA PRO A 80 -25.89 7.07 -10.90
C PRO A 80 -26.74 6.37 -9.83
N ASP A 81 -27.10 5.10 -10.02
CA ASP A 81 -27.87 4.33 -9.06
C ASP A 81 -26.96 3.47 -8.12
N VAL A 82 -25.63 3.60 -8.25
CA VAL A 82 -24.65 3.01 -7.32
C VAL A 82 -24.16 4.07 -6.35
N ASN A 83 -24.22 3.75 -5.06
CA ASN A 83 -23.69 4.60 -4.00
C ASN A 83 -22.35 4.01 -3.50
N VAL A 84 -21.24 4.71 -3.70
CA VAL A 84 -19.92 4.29 -3.22
C VAL A 84 -19.55 5.13 -2.01
N THR A 85 -19.19 4.46 -0.91
CA THR A 85 -18.65 5.10 0.29
C THR A 85 -17.19 4.71 0.49
N TYR A 86 -16.35 5.67 0.88
CA TYR A 86 -14.92 5.45 1.13
C TYR A 86 -14.56 5.83 2.55
N ASP A 87 -13.86 4.92 3.24
CA ASP A 87 -13.28 5.15 4.56
C ASP A 87 -11.75 4.93 4.52
N SER A 88 -10.99 5.86 5.09
CA SER A 88 -9.55 5.70 5.27
C SER A 88 -9.26 5.04 6.61
N ALA A 89 -8.46 3.97 6.58
CA ALA A 89 -7.94 3.31 7.79
C ALA A 89 -6.49 3.72 8.11
N GLY A 90 -5.83 4.49 7.21
CA GLY A 90 -4.40 4.80 7.34
C GLY A 90 -3.55 3.53 7.43
N ASP A 91 -2.39 3.62 8.09
CA ASP A 91 -1.47 2.50 8.27
C ASP A 91 -2.02 1.37 9.15
N ALA A 92 -3.13 1.60 9.86
CA ALA A 92 -3.84 0.57 10.61
C ALA A 92 -4.70 -0.36 9.72
N LEU A 93 -4.73 -0.14 8.38
CA LEU A 93 -5.58 -0.89 7.45
C LEU A 93 -5.48 -2.41 7.61
N PRO A 94 -4.29 -3.05 7.69
CA PRO A 94 -4.21 -4.50 7.84
C PRO A 94 -4.94 -5.02 9.09
N THR A 95 -4.81 -4.31 10.21
CA THR A 95 -5.47 -4.67 11.48
C THR A 95 -6.98 -4.42 11.43
N VAL A 96 -7.40 -3.29 10.88
CA VAL A 96 -8.82 -2.92 10.72
C VAL A 96 -9.52 -3.93 9.83
N LEU A 97 -8.91 -4.26 8.69
CA LEU A 97 -9.49 -5.17 7.71
C LEU A 97 -9.56 -6.61 8.24
N SER A 98 -8.49 -7.10 8.87
CA SER A 98 -8.50 -8.43 9.51
C SER A 98 -9.59 -8.54 10.57
N THR A 99 -9.76 -7.51 11.39
CA THR A 99 -10.84 -7.47 12.41
C THR A 99 -12.23 -7.50 11.76
N ALA A 100 -12.44 -6.78 10.67
CA ALA A 100 -13.71 -6.73 9.95
C ALA A 100 -14.03 -8.09 9.30
N VAL A 101 -13.03 -8.75 8.70
CA VAL A 101 -13.16 -10.09 8.11
C VAL A 101 -13.49 -11.12 9.18
N GLU A 102 -12.75 -11.16 10.30
CA GLU A 102 -13.00 -12.06 11.41
C GLU A 102 -14.38 -11.82 12.07
N GLY A 103 -14.81 -10.56 12.11
CA GLY A 103 -16.14 -10.17 12.60
C GLY A 103 -17.28 -10.50 11.64
N GLY A 104 -16.99 -10.99 10.42
CA GLY A 104 -17.99 -11.33 9.40
C GLY A 104 -18.69 -10.11 8.79
N ASN A 105 -18.04 -8.94 8.83
CA ASN A 105 -18.54 -7.68 8.26
C ASN A 105 -17.42 -6.93 7.50
N PRO A 106 -16.80 -7.56 6.49
CA PRO A 106 -15.80 -6.88 5.66
C PRO A 106 -16.45 -5.76 4.81
N PRO A 107 -15.65 -4.81 4.28
CA PRO A 107 -16.12 -3.90 3.24
C PRO A 107 -16.46 -4.66 1.95
N SER A 108 -17.12 -4.00 0.99
CA SER A 108 -17.34 -4.59 -0.34
C SER A 108 -16.03 -4.74 -1.11
N VAL A 109 -15.20 -3.71 -1.08
CA VAL A 109 -13.90 -3.64 -1.74
C VAL A 109 -12.87 -3.06 -0.77
N ALA A 110 -11.65 -3.55 -0.82
CA ALA A 110 -10.51 -2.89 -0.18
C ALA A 110 -9.38 -2.69 -1.19
N LEU A 111 -8.56 -1.64 -0.97
CA LEU A 111 -7.32 -1.48 -1.71
C LEU A 111 -6.17 -1.58 -0.69
N VAL A 112 -5.33 -2.59 -0.87
CA VAL A 112 -4.29 -2.98 0.08
C VAL A 112 -2.94 -3.12 -0.62
N ALA A 113 -1.87 -2.75 0.07
CA ALA A 113 -0.53 -2.82 -0.49
C ALA A 113 0.10 -4.23 -0.39
N GLN A 114 -0.42 -5.11 0.48
CA GLN A 114 0.24 -6.35 0.87
C GLN A 114 -0.32 -7.59 0.15
N PRO A 115 0.32 -8.14 -0.90
CA PRO A 115 -0.04 -9.44 -1.47
C PRO A 115 -0.04 -10.58 -0.44
N GLY A 116 0.86 -10.56 0.55
CA GLY A 116 0.87 -11.54 1.63
C GLY A 116 -0.39 -11.53 2.50
N LEU A 117 -0.96 -10.35 2.74
CA LEU A 117 -2.25 -10.20 3.42
C LEU A 117 -3.40 -10.76 2.55
N ILE A 118 -3.37 -10.49 1.24
CA ILE A 118 -4.34 -10.99 0.28
C ILE A 118 -4.32 -12.52 0.25
N GLN A 119 -3.12 -13.13 0.15
CA GLN A 119 -2.96 -14.58 0.20
C GLN A 119 -3.62 -15.17 1.45
N GLY A 120 -3.40 -14.58 2.62
CA GLY A 120 -4.03 -15.01 3.86
C GLY A 120 -5.56 -14.93 3.83
N TYR A 121 -6.16 -14.01 3.09
CA TYR A 121 -7.61 -13.96 2.89
C TYR A 121 -8.09 -14.99 1.87
N VAL A 122 -7.34 -15.26 0.81
CA VAL A 122 -7.64 -16.32 -0.17
C VAL A 122 -7.67 -17.68 0.51
N GLU A 123 -6.64 -18.03 1.31
CA GLU A 123 -6.56 -19.30 2.04
C GLU A 123 -7.71 -19.51 3.00
N ARG A 124 -8.27 -18.44 3.57
CA ARG A 124 -9.45 -18.47 4.44
C ARG A 124 -10.79 -18.46 3.69
N GLY A 125 -10.75 -18.31 2.36
CA GLY A 125 -11.95 -18.20 1.53
C GLY A 125 -12.76 -16.93 1.82
N ALA A 126 -12.10 -15.85 2.23
CA ALA A 126 -12.75 -14.59 2.56
C ALA A 126 -12.98 -13.69 1.33
N LEU A 127 -12.20 -13.87 0.25
CA LEU A 127 -12.29 -13.07 -0.96
C LEU A 127 -13.16 -13.72 -2.03
N GLN A 128 -13.71 -12.88 -2.88
CA GLN A 128 -14.36 -13.28 -4.13
C GLN A 128 -13.37 -13.12 -5.28
N PRO A 129 -13.26 -14.12 -6.18
CA PRO A 129 -12.42 -13.98 -7.36
C PRO A 129 -12.96 -12.92 -8.32
N ILE A 130 -12.04 -12.26 -9.03
CA ILE A 130 -12.35 -11.20 -10.00
C ILE A 130 -12.13 -11.65 -11.45
N ASP A 131 -12.19 -12.96 -11.72
CA ASP A 131 -12.04 -13.52 -13.09
C ASP A 131 -13.05 -12.95 -14.08
N PHE A 132 -14.19 -12.45 -13.64
CA PHE A 132 -15.17 -11.78 -14.50
C PHE A 132 -14.60 -10.53 -15.21
N ALA A 133 -13.59 -9.88 -14.61
CA ALA A 133 -12.88 -8.74 -15.18
C ALA A 133 -11.62 -9.14 -15.99
N GLN A 134 -11.35 -10.44 -16.16
CA GLN A 134 -10.12 -10.94 -16.79
C GLN A 134 -9.88 -10.36 -18.17
N ASP A 135 -10.90 -10.20 -18.99
CA ASP A 135 -10.75 -9.66 -20.35
C ASP A 135 -10.28 -8.20 -20.29
N THR A 136 -10.95 -7.37 -19.48
CA THR A 136 -10.58 -5.96 -19.26
C THR A 136 -9.18 -5.83 -18.65
N ILE A 137 -8.86 -6.67 -17.67
CA ILE A 137 -7.55 -6.65 -17.01
C ILE A 137 -6.44 -7.07 -17.99
N SER A 138 -6.64 -8.13 -18.77
CA SER A 138 -5.65 -8.60 -19.75
C SER A 138 -5.43 -7.63 -20.90
N GLU A 139 -6.43 -6.83 -21.26
CA GLU A 139 -6.29 -5.77 -22.25
C GLU A 139 -5.40 -4.61 -21.73
N ASN A 140 -5.49 -4.33 -20.43
CA ASN A 140 -4.91 -3.12 -19.84
C ASN A 140 -3.62 -3.34 -19.04
N PHE A 141 -3.32 -4.56 -18.60
CA PHE A 141 -2.17 -4.85 -17.74
C PHE A 141 -1.30 -5.97 -18.31
N GLY A 142 0.01 -5.85 -18.11
CA GLY A 142 0.97 -6.89 -18.48
C GLY A 142 0.84 -8.14 -17.61
N GLU A 143 1.27 -9.29 -18.15
CA GLU A 143 1.16 -10.59 -17.46
C GLU A 143 1.85 -10.60 -16.09
N SER A 144 3.02 -9.95 -15.94
CA SER A 144 3.73 -9.84 -14.66
C SER A 144 2.92 -9.09 -13.58
N ILE A 145 2.15 -8.09 -13.99
CA ILE A 145 1.26 -7.34 -13.08
C ILE A 145 0.05 -8.20 -12.69
N ILE A 146 -0.53 -8.93 -13.63
CA ILE A 146 -1.64 -9.85 -13.37
C ILE A 146 -1.23 -10.94 -12.38
N GLN A 147 -0.01 -11.44 -12.49
CA GLN A 147 0.53 -12.46 -11.59
C GLN A 147 0.59 -12.00 -10.11
N VAL A 148 0.81 -10.70 -9.85
CA VAL A 148 0.80 -10.17 -8.46
C VAL A 148 -0.56 -10.33 -7.79
N GLY A 149 -1.65 -10.30 -8.57
CA GLY A 149 -3.03 -10.50 -8.07
C GLY A 149 -3.56 -11.92 -8.20
N THR A 150 -2.73 -12.87 -8.69
CA THR A 150 -3.12 -14.26 -8.97
C THR A 150 -2.64 -15.17 -7.84
N PHE A 151 -3.56 -15.86 -7.20
CA PHE A 151 -3.31 -16.82 -6.12
C PHE A 151 -4.01 -18.14 -6.46
N ASP A 152 -3.33 -19.29 -6.28
CA ASP A 152 -3.87 -20.62 -6.61
C ASP A 152 -4.47 -20.71 -8.03
N ASP A 153 -3.78 -20.13 -9.02
CA ASP A 153 -4.19 -20.06 -10.43
C ASP A 153 -5.51 -19.29 -10.68
N GLN A 154 -5.97 -18.47 -9.73
CA GLN A 154 -7.18 -17.66 -9.84
C GLN A 154 -6.90 -16.20 -9.53
N LEU A 155 -7.56 -15.28 -10.24
CA LEU A 155 -7.36 -13.83 -10.08
C LEU A 155 -8.25 -13.30 -8.94
N TYR A 156 -7.62 -12.74 -7.90
CA TYR A 156 -8.30 -12.17 -6.74
C TYR A 156 -8.07 -10.68 -6.57
N ALA A 157 -7.03 -10.12 -7.21
CA ALA A 157 -6.67 -8.74 -7.00
C ALA A 157 -6.23 -8.04 -8.29
N LEU A 158 -6.49 -6.74 -8.38
CA LEU A 158 -6.08 -5.85 -9.45
C LEU A 158 -5.13 -4.79 -8.90
N LEU A 159 -3.90 -4.71 -9.40
CA LEU A 159 -2.98 -3.62 -9.06
C LEU A 159 -3.49 -2.30 -9.68
N PHE A 160 -4.19 -1.50 -8.89
CA PHE A 160 -4.78 -0.24 -9.33
C PHE A 160 -3.77 0.91 -9.32
N LYS A 161 -3.04 1.07 -8.23
CA LYS A 161 -2.00 2.09 -8.07
C LYS A 161 -0.65 1.41 -7.94
N ALA A 162 0.24 1.63 -8.89
CA ALA A 162 1.63 1.18 -8.81
C ALA A 162 2.48 2.22 -8.08
N ALA A 163 3.63 1.81 -7.57
CA ALA A 163 4.60 2.69 -6.93
C ALA A 163 6.04 2.31 -7.29
N ASN A 164 6.88 3.32 -7.51
CA ASN A 164 8.33 3.20 -7.53
C ASN A 164 8.87 3.61 -6.16
N LYS A 165 9.30 2.65 -5.35
CA LYS A 165 9.85 2.88 -4.01
C LYS A 165 11.38 3.08 -4.01
N SER A 166 11.99 3.19 -5.19
CA SER A 166 13.44 3.38 -5.36
C SER A 166 13.81 4.81 -5.72
N THR A 167 13.30 5.77 -4.94
CA THR A 167 13.51 7.19 -5.19
C THR A 167 14.05 7.94 -3.96
N VAL A 168 14.83 8.99 -4.22
CA VAL A 168 15.30 9.93 -3.21
C VAL A 168 14.76 11.31 -3.56
N TRP A 169 13.89 11.81 -2.74
CA TRP A 169 13.28 13.13 -2.87
C TRP A 169 14.06 14.15 -2.08
N TYR A 170 14.39 15.28 -2.68
CA TYR A 170 15.25 16.27 -2.05
C TYR A 170 14.77 17.71 -2.23
N ASN A 171 15.10 18.53 -1.25
CA ASN A 171 14.92 19.98 -1.30
C ASN A 171 16.04 20.59 -2.13
N VAL A 172 15.70 21.18 -3.27
CA VAL A 172 16.68 21.73 -4.24
C VAL A 172 17.55 22.81 -3.59
N GLN A 173 16.94 23.74 -2.84
CA GLN A 173 17.67 24.81 -2.17
C GLN A 173 18.64 24.27 -1.11
N ALA A 174 18.26 23.24 -0.36
CA ALA A 174 19.14 22.64 0.65
C ALA A 174 20.37 21.98 0.01
N PHE A 175 20.21 21.33 -1.14
CA PHE A 175 21.31 20.76 -1.91
C PHE A 175 22.22 21.84 -2.49
N GLU A 176 21.65 22.91 -3.08
CA GLU A 176 22.42 24.05 -3.58
C GLU A 176 23.22 24.75 -2.49
N ASP A 177 22.61 25.00 -1.32
CA ASP A 177 23.27 25.67 -0.19
C ASP A 177 24.43 24.82 0.38
N ALA A 178 24.32 23.49 0.33
CA ALA A 178 25.38 22.57 0.72
C ALA A 178 26.41 22.34 -0.39
N GLY A 179 26.11 22.72 -1.64
CA GLY A 179 26.95 22.44 -2.82
C GLY A 179 27.03 20.96 -3.17
N VAL A 180 25.91 20.24 -2.99
CA VAL A 180 25.76 18.80 -3.27
C VAL A 180 24.86 18.62 -4.48
N GLU A 181 25.22 17.68 -5.33
CA GLU A 181 24.42 17.26 -6.50
C GLU A 181 23.81 15.85 -6.26
N PRO A 182 22.71 15.47 -6.92
CA PRO A 182 22.19 14.11 -6.94
C PRO A 182 23.25 13.08 -7.30
N SER A 183 23.27 11.95 -6.62
CA SER A 183 24.33 10.94 -6.71
C SER A 183 23.83 9.64 -7.35
N GLU A 184 24.60 9.10 -8.29
CA GLU A 184 24.33 7.80 -8.92
C GLU A 184 24.92 6.64 -8.12
N SER A 185 25.96 6.88 -7.31
CA SER A 185 26.63 5.88 -6.48
C SER A 185 26.33 6.03 -4.99
N TRP A 186 26.28 4.92 -4.26
CA TRP A 186 26.08 4.88 -2.82
C TRP A 186 27.18 5.60 -2.03
N GLU A 187 28.41 5.48 -2.49
CA GLU A 187 29.56 6.15 -1.84
C GLU A 187 29.43 7.67 -1.92
N ASP A 188 29.09 8.21 -3.11
CA ASP A 188 28.90 9.65 -3.30
C ASP A 188 27.64 10.15 -2.57
N PHE A 189 26.59 9.33 -2.51
CA PHE A 189 25.38 9.62 -1.76
C PHE A 189 25.66 9.82 -0.26
N LEU A 190 26.38 8.87 0.35
CA LEU A 190 26.78 8.98 1.75
C LEU A 190 27.74 10.16 2.00
N ALA A 191 28.67 10.43 1.08
CA ALA A 191 29.57 11.59 1.16
C ALA A 191 28.80 12.92 1.01
N GLY A 192 27.79 12.97 0.14
CA GLY A 192 26.88 14.08 0.01
C GLY A 192 26.10 14.36 1.30
N ALA A 193 25.58 13.31 1.94
CA ALA A 193 24.89 13.42 3.22
C ALA A 193 25.78 14.01 4.33
N GLU A 194 27.04 13.60 4.42
CA GLU A 194 28.02 14.19 5.34
C GLU A 194 28.31 15.69 5.03
N THR A 195 28.30 16.04 3.75
CA THR A 195 28.50 17.44 3.32
C THR A 195 27.28 18.30 3.70
N ILE A 196 26.07 17.79 3.51
CA ILE A 196 24.83 18.44 3.93
C ILE A 196 24.81 18.65 5.44
N LYS A 197 25.12 17.61 6.21
CA LYS A 197 25.24 17.71 7.68
C LYS A 197 26.26 18.77 8.11
N ALA A 198 27.40 18.86 7.42
CA ALA A 198 28.42 19.86 7.72
C ALA A 198 27.95 21.29 7.40
N SER A 199 26.96 21.48 6.54
CA SER A 199 26.32 22.79 6.29
C SER A 199 25.39 23.23 7.41
N GLY A 200 25.03 22.31 8.32
CA GLY A 200 24.19 22.57 9.51
C GLY A 200 22.75 22.08 9.41
N LEU A 201 22.41 21.34 8.36
CA LEU A 201 21.12 20.70 8.17
C LEU A 201 21.29 19.16 8.20
N PRO A 202 20.48 18.39 8.93
CA PRO A 202 20.45 16.94 8.80
C PRO A 202 20.19 16.52 7.34
N ALA A 203 20.84 15.46 6.88
CA ALA A 203 20.63 14.99 5.51
C ALA A 203 19.26 14.31 5.36
N TYR A 204 18.88 13.47 6.32
CA TYR A 204 17.74 12.57 6.20
C TYR A 204 16.55 12.97 7.07
N SER A 205 15.34 12.87 6.54
CA SER A 205 14.11 12.72 7.30
C SER A 205 13.59 11.30 7.12
N ILE A 206 13.21 10.63 8.20
CA ILE A 206 12.78 9.23 8.20
C ILE A 206 11.44 9.15 8.93
N GLY A 207 10.43 8.54 8.30
CA GLY A 207 9.08 8.36 8.83
C GLY A 207 8.91 6.99 9.48
N GLY A 208 9.73 6.67 10.50
CA GLY A 208 9.79 5.34 11.09
C GLY A 208 8.73 5.02 12.15
N ALA A 209 7.72 5.89 12.38
CA ALA A 209 6.75 5.69 13.44
C ALA A 209 5.91 4.41 13.25
N GLU A 210 5.45 4.13 12.04
CA GLU A 210 4.73 2.92 11.69
C GLU A 210 5.66 1.75 11.39
N GLY A 211 6.81 2.01 10.74
CA GLY A 211 7.87 1.05 10.46
C GLY A 211 8.05 0.68 8.98
N TRP A 212 7.02 0.81 8.13
CA TRP A 212 7.07 0.40 6.73
C TRP A 212 8.10 1.20 5.89
N THR A 213 8.33 2.47 6.19
CA THR A 213 9.36 3.29 5.52
C THR A 213 10.76 2.75 5.74
N LEU A 214 10.97 2.05 6.86
CA LEU A 214 12.24 1.41 7.20
C LEU A 214 12.45 0.12 6.41
N THR A 215 11.36 -0.59 6.07
CA THR A 215 11.44 -1.75 5.18
C THR A 215 11.84 -1.32 3.78
N ASP A 216 11.24 -0.25 3.24
CA ASP A 216 11.57 0.32 1.93
C ASP A 216 13.06 0.66 1.82
N LEU A 217 13.64 1.28 2.86
CA LEU A 217 15.08 1.56 2.90
C LEU A 217 15.93 0.28 2.88
N PHE A 218 15.59 -0.71 3.71
CA PHE A 218 16.30 -1.99 3.74
C PHE A 218 16.21 -2.71 2.40
N GLU A 219 15.04 -2.77 1.81
CA GLU A 219 14.77 -3.48 0.56
C GLU A 219 15.53 -2.91 -0.62
N ASN A 220 15.58 -1.58 -0.72
CA ASN A 220 16.39 -0.89 -1.71
C ASN A 220 17.88 -1.23 -1.58
N ILE A 221 18.39 -1.29 -0.36
CA ILE A 221 19.76 -1.70 -0.07
C ILE A 221 19.94 -3.19 -0.37
N TYR A 222 19.03 -4.05 0.08
CA TYR A 222 19.14 -5.50 -0.08
C TYR A 222 19.10 -5.92 -1.55
N LEU A 223 18.19 -5.38 -2.35
CA LEU A 223 18.12 -5.65 -3.78
C LEU A 223 19.45 -5.31 -4.48
N ARG A 224 20.10 -4.22 -4.10
CA ARG A 224 21.35 -3.76 -4.71
C ARG A 224 22.61 -4.46 -4.17
N THR A 225 22.58 -4.97 -2.96
CA THR A 225 23.71 -5.69 -2.36
C THR A 225 23.67 -7.18 -2.64
N ALA A 226 22.50 -7.79 -2.63
CA ALA A 226 22.31 -9.24 -2.75
C ALA A 226 21.83 -9.67 -4.15
N GLY A 227 21.19 -8.77 -4.92
CA GLY A 227 20.59 -9.06 -6.23
C GLY A 227 19.21 -9.71 -6.16
N GLY A 228 18.51 -9.72 -7.31
CA GLY A 228 17.12 -10.15 -7.39
C GLY A 228 16.87 -11.60 -6.97
N ASP A 229 17.77 -12.53 -7.29
CA ASP A 229 17.60 -13.95 -6.93
C ASP A 229 17.58 -14.16 -5.41
N MET A 230 18.46 -13.47 -4.68
CA MET A 230 18.53 -13.54 -3.21
C MET A 230 17.33 -12.82 -2.58
N TYR A 231 16.91 -11.71 -3.17
CA TYR A 231 15.71 -10.97 -2.77
C TYR A 231 14.46 -11.87 -2.84
N ASP A 232 14.28 -12.59 -3.95
CA ASP A 232 13.18 -13.52 -4.16
C ASP A 232 13.22 -14.70 -3.17
N GLN A 233 14.42 -15.22 -2.84
CA GLN A 233 14.57 -16.29 -1.86
C GLN A 233 14.25 -15.81 -0.44
N LEU A 234 14.66 -14.58 -0.08
CA LEU A 234 14.38 -14.01 1.24
C LEU A 234 12.88 -13.71 1.40
N SER A 235 12.23 -13.19 0.34
CA SER A 235 10.78 -12.91 0.37
C SER A 235 9.92 -14.15 0.61
N ARG A 236 10.41 -15.34 0.24
CA ARG A 236 9.75 -16.62 0.45
C ARG A 236 10.29 -17.43 1.63
N HIS A 237 11.18 -16.83 2.43
CA HIS A 237 11.88 -17.49 3.53
C HIS A 237 12.61 -18.78 3.12
N GLU A 238 13.07 -18.85 1.85
CA GLU A 238 13.92 -19.95 1.34
C GLU A 238 15.35 -19.85 1.84
N ILE A 239 15.76 -18.66 2.28
CA ILE A 239 16.99 -18.39 3.02
C ILE A 239 16.64 -17.70 4.34
N PRO A 240 17.44 -17.93 5.41
CA PRO A 240 17.14 -17.35 6.71
C PRO A 240 17.50 -15.85 6.77
N TRP A 241 16.79 -15.09 7.57
CA TRP A 241 17.13 -13.69 7.88
C TRP A 241 18.46 -13.52 8.60
N THR A 242 19.07 -14.61 9.06
CA THR A 242 20.45 -14.65 9.58
C THR A 242 21.51 -14.84 8.51
N ASP A 243 21.13 -14.96 7.23
CA ASP A 243 22.08 -15.06 6.12
C ASP A 243 23.05 -13.87 6.07
N GLN A 244 24.23 -14.09 5.52
CA GLN A 244 25.25 -13.05 5.45
C GLN A 244 24.81 -11.87 4.58
N SER A 245 24.05 -12.12 3.51
CA SER A 245 23.52 -11.07 2.63
C SER A 245 22.62 -10.08 3.37
N VAL A 246 21.79 -10.56 4.30
CA VAL A 246 20.92 -9.71 5.15
C VAL A 246 21.78 -8.86 6.09
N LYS A 247 22.81 -9.45 6.70
CA LYS A 247 23.73 -8.72 7.60
C LYS A 247 24.54 -7.66 6.86
N ASP A 248 24.94 -7.95 5.63
CA ASP A 248 25.64 -6.99 4.77
C ASP A 248 24.71 -5.80 4.44
N ALA A 249 23.45 -6.05 4.11
CA ALA A 249 22.46 -5.00 3.87
C ALA A 249 22.16 -4.17 5.14
N LEU A 250 22.00 -4.82 6.30
CA LEU A 250 21.84 -4.12 7.58
C LEU A 250 23.08 -3.25 7.90
N THR A 251 24.29 -3.70 7.53
CA THR A 251 25.50 -2.91 7.69
C THR A 251 25.48 -1.65 6.81
N GLU A 252 24.98 -1.75 5.59
CA GLU A 252 24.79 -0.56 4.72
C GLU A 252 23.69 0.35 5.25
N MET A 253 22.56 -0.20 5.72
CA MET A 253 21.48 0.55 6.33
C MET A 253 21.94 1.32 7.58
N ALA A 254 22.82 0.73 8.38
CA ALA A 254 23.41 1.38 9.55
C ALA A 254 24.21 2.65 9.20
N LYS A 255 24.72 2.79 7.98
CA LYS A 255 25.39 4.02 7.54
C LYS A 255 24.42 5.21 7.38
N VAL A 256 23.15 4.93 7.15
CA VAL A 256 22.08 5.95 7.08
C VAL A 256 21.51 6.23 8.47
N VAL A 257 21.11 5.17 9.20
CA VAL A 257 20.37 5.32 10.45
C VAL A 257 21.26 5.43 11.69
N GLY A 258 22.56 5.11 11.57
CA GLY A 258 23.49 5.03 12.70
C GLY A 258 24.04 6.37 13.19
N ASP A 259 24.01 7.41 12.37
CA ASP A 259 24.42 8.76 12.77
C ASP A 259 23.22 9.65 13.07
N ALA A 260 22.91 9.79 14.35
CA ALA A 260 21.78 10.58 14.81
C ALA A 260 21.84 12.07 14.39
N ASP A 261 23.03 12.65 14.18
CA ASP A 261 23.18 14.03 13.74
C ASP A 261 22.84 14.20 12.26
N ASN A 262 22.77 13.12 11.52
CA ASN A 262 22.40 13.09 10.10
C ASN A 262 20.89 12.91 9.88
N ILE A 263 20.11 12.74 10.95
CA ILE A 263 18.65 12.50 10.90
C ILE A 263 17.91 13.64 11.58
N ALA A 264 16.84 14.13 10.99
CA ALA A 264 15.96 15.13 11.60
C ALA A 264 15.43 14.64 12.96
N GLY A 265 15.83 15.30 14.04
CA GLY A 265 15.48 14.91 15.42
C GLY A 265 16.17 13.65 15.92
N GLY A 266 17.17 13.13 15.21
CA GLY A 266 17.91 11.93 15.55
C GLY A 266 17.08 10.65 15.45
N ALA A 267 17.59 9.53 15.96
CA ALA A 267 16.86 8.26 15.97
C ALA A 267 15.47 8.36 16.62
N GLN A 268 15.34 9.16 17.68
CA GLN A 268 14.04 9.36 18.33
C GLN A 268 13.07 10.16 17.43
N GLY A 269 13.57 11.17 16.70
CA GLY A 269 12.78 11.92 15.72
C GLY A 269 12.28 11.03 14.61
N ALA A 270 13.14 10.16 14.04
CA ALA A 270 12.77 9.15 13.06
C ALA A 270 11.63 8.24 13.55
N LEU A 271 11.75 7.70 14.76
CA LEU A 271 10.78 6.77 15.35
C LEU A 271 9.46 7.42 15.83
N GLN A 272 9.36 8.75 15.81
CA GLN A 272 8.15 9.50 16.18
C GLN A 272 7.50 10.23 15.01
N SER A 273 8.17 10.27 13.86
CA SER A 273 7.64 10.87 12.64
C SER A 273 6.92 9.81 11.82
N ASP A 274 5.67 10.06 11.48
CA ASP A 274 4.95 9.34 10.45
C ASP A 274 5.43 9.75 9.05
N PHE A 275 5.01 9.03 8.02
CA PHE A 275 5.40 9.30 6.63
C PHE A 275 5.10 10.75 6.22
N PRO A 276 3.88 11.30 6.38
CA PRO A 276 3.59 12.70 6.02
C PRO A 276 4.47 13.71 6.77
N THR A 277 4.76 13.47 8.04
CA THR A 277 5.66 14.33 8.83
C THR A 277 7.09 14.27 8.29
N SER A 278 7.57 13.10 7.88
CA SER A 278 8.92 12.96 7.32
C SER A 278 9.07 13.74 6.02
N VAL A 279 8.06 13.71 5.15
CA VAL A 279 8.00 14.49 3.92
C VAL A 279 7.94 16.00 4.23
N SER A 280 7.08 16.40 5.16
CA SER A 280 6.96 17.80 5.59
C SER A 280 8.27 18.36 6.16
N ASN A 281 9.05 17.55 6.89
CA ASN A 281 10.36 17.97 7.41
C ASN A 281 11.36 18.37 6.30
N VAL A 282 11.18 17.87 5.07
CA VAL A 282 12.05 18.20 3.93
C VAL A 282 11.50 19.38 3.13
N PHE A 283 10.17 19.46 2.96
CA PHE A 283 9.56 20.38 2.01
C PHE A 283 8.80 21.55 2.63
N ALA A 284 8.78 21.69 3.96
CA ALA A 284 8.27 22.87 4.62
C ALA A 284 9.20 24.09 4.44
N GLU A 285 8.66 25.31 4.65
CA GLU A 285 9.43 26.57 4.60
C GLU A 285 10.65 26.53 5.55
N ASP A 286 10.48 25.94 6.74
CA ASP A 286 11.53 25.69 7.74
C ASP A 286 11.98 24.22 7.66
N ALA A 287 12.62 23.82 6.57
CA ALA A 287 13.12 22.45 6.37
C ALA A 287 14.02 22.00 7.53
N LYS A 288 13.81 20.78 8.01
CA LYS A 288 14.58 20.15 9.09
C LYS A 288 15.53 19.06 8.58
N ALA A 289 15.41 18.68 7.33
CA ALA A 289 16.30 17.77 6.62
C ALA A 289 16.35 18.14 5.14
N ALA A 290 17.35 17.62 4.44
CA ALA A 290 17.53 17.91 3.02
C ALA A 290 16.82 16.92 2.09
N MET A 291 16.61 15.66 2.53
CA MET A 291 16.03 14.61 1.71
C MET A 291 15.24 13.58 2.51
N VAL A 292 14.36 12.85 1.78
CA VAL A 292 13.63 11.68 2.25
C VAL A 292 13.76 10.59 1.19
N ILE A 293 13.98 9.35 1.62
CA ILE A 293 14.06 8.16 0.77
C ILE A 293 12.71 7.49 0.83
N GLU A 294 11.92 7.62 -0.23
CA GLU A 294 10.52 7.16 -0.26
C GLU A 294 10.03 6.99 -1.70
N GLY A 295 8.85 6.42 -1.86
CA GLY A 295 8.27 6.16 -3.16
C GLY A 295 7.77 7.39 -3.92
N ASP A 296 7.35 7.17 -5.16
CA ASP A 296 6.84 8.19 -6.09
C ASP A 296 5.49 8.81 -5.67
N PHE A 297 4.93 8.33 -4.57
CA PHE A 297 3.72 8.88 -3.94
C PHE A 297 4.01 10.08 -3.01
N VAL A 298 5.26 10.46 -2.79
CA VAL A 298 5.65 11.65 -1.99
C VAL A 298 4.90 12.92 -2.41
N PRO A 299 4.75 13.27 -3.71
CA PRO A 299 3.99 14.45 -4.10
C PRO A 299 2.53 14.46 -3.62
N GLY A 300 1.94 13.29 -3.42
CA GLY A 300 0.57 13.13 -2.93
C GLY A 300 0.34 13.64 -1.50
N VAL A 301 1.42 13.77 -0.71
CA VAL A 301 1.36 14.23 0.69
C VAL A 301 2.13 15.53 0.94
N VAL A 302 2.76 16.11 -0.09
CA VAL A 302 3.43 17.40 0.02
C VAL A 302 2.40 18.52 0.16
N GLU A 303 2.32 19.14 1.32
CA GLU A 303 1.48 20.32 1.58
C GLU A 303 2.22 21.66 1.36
N SER A 304 3.33 21.65 0.65
CA SER A 304 4.23 22.79 0.49
C SER A 304 3.90 23.61 -0.77
N PRO A 305 4.14 24.93 -0.78
CA PRO A 305 4.09 25.74 -1.98
C PRO A 305 5.31 25.56 -2.89
N LEU A 306 6.19 24.60 -2.63
CA LEU A 306 7.36 24.33 -3.45
C LEU A 306 6.93 23.77 -4.82
N GLU A 307 7.51 24.30 -5.86
CA GLU A 307 7.23 23.86 -7.23
C GLU A 307 8.14 22.67 -7.61
N PRO A 308 7.62 21.70 -8.40
CA PRO A 308 8.45 20.64 -8.97
C PRO A 308 9.69 21.18 -9.67
N GLU A 309 10.77 20.40 -9.66
CA GLU A 309 12.07 20.68 -10.26
C GLU A 309 12.83 21.89 -9.68
N SER A 310 12.15 22.95 -9.25
CA SER A 310 12.78 24.16 -8.71
C SER A 310 12.79 24.26 -7.20
N GLY A 311 11.82 23.67 -6.53
CA GLY A 311 11.70 23.64 -5.06
C GLY A 311 12.00 22.28 -4.49
N TYR A 312 11.50 21.23 -5.17
CA TYR A 312 11.81 19.84 -4.86
C TYR A 312 12.10 19.08 -6.15
N ASN A 313 12.92 18.05 -6.05
CA ASN A 313 13.20 17.16 -7.17
C ASN A 313 13.50 15.74 -6.64
N VAL A 314 13.70 14.79 -7.55
CA VAL A 314 13.91 13.39 -7.27
C VAL A 314 15.07 12.83 -8.08
N PHE A 315 15.75 11.83 -7.53
CA PHE A 315 16.69 11.00 -8.28
C PHE A 315 16.54 9.53 -7.87
N PRO A 316 16.92 8.57 -8.74
CA PRO A 316 16.85 7.16 -8.43
C PRO A 316 17.69 6.82 -7.20
N PHE A 317 17.25 5.85 -6.40
CA PHE A 317 18.08 5.30 -5.31
C PHE A 317 19.43 4.83 -5.89
N PRO A 318 20.57 5.26 -5.31
CA PRO A 318 21.88 5.04 -5.90
C PRO A 318 22.28 3.56 -5.97
N SER A 319 23.12 3.24 -6.96
CA SER A 319 23.68 1.89 -7.09
C SER A 319 24.66 1.59 -5.97
N ILE A 320 24.63 0.35 -5.44
CA ILE A 320 25.58 -0.17 -4.45
C ILE A 320 26.43 -1.23 -5.13
N ASN A 321 27.76 -1.13 -5.02
CA ASN A 321 28.71 -2.06 -5.64
C ASN A 321 28.48 -2.23 -7.17
N GLU A 322 28.17 -1.15 -7.87
CA GLU A 322 27.90 -1.15 -9.31
C GLU A 322 26.69 -2.06 -9.69
N SER A 323 25.68 -2.17 -8.80
CA SER A 323 24.45 -2.90 -9.09
C SER A 323 23.75 -2.34 -10.34
N PRO A 324 23.03 -3.17 -11.10
CA PRO A 324 22.25 -2.70 -12.24
C PRO A 324 21.14 -1.73 -11.80
N PRO A 325 20.57 -0.94 -12.73
CA PRO A 325 19.37 -0.16 -12.46
C PRO A 325 18.23 -1.05 -11.95
N SER A 326 17.85 -0.86 -10.69
CA SER A 326 16.90 -1.72 -9.99
C SER A 326 15.80 -0.88 -9.35
N VAL A 327 14.58 -1.40 -9.38
CA VAL A 327 13.40 -0.79 -8.75
C VAL A 327 12.77 -1.77 -7.77
N VAL A 328 12.69 -1.36 -6.51
CA VAL A 328 11.71 -1.90 -5.57
C VAL A 328 10.39 -1.22 -5.89
N GLY A 329 9.42 -1.98 -6.34
CA GLY A 329 8.09 -1.50 -6.68
C GLY A 329 7.07 -1.97 -5.65
N GLY A 330 5.98 -1.29 -5.61
CA GLY A 330 4.84 -1.63 -4.75
C GLY A 330 3.55 -1.19 -5.39
N GLY A 331 2.53 -1.10 -4.59
CA GLY A 331 1.26 -0.53 -5.03
C GLY A 331 0.07 -1.13 -4.32
N ASP A 332 -1.08 -0.54 -4.59
CA ASP A 332 -2.33 -0.89 -3.94
C ASP A 332 -3.19 -1.77 -4.85
N LEU A 333 -3.52 -2.95 -4.35
CA LEU A 333 -4.33 -3.95 -5.05
C LEU A 333 -5.78 -3.88 -4.59
N ALA A 334 -6.70 -3.72 -5.53
CA ALA A 334 -8.14 -3.79 -5.28
C ALA A 334 -8.56 -5.26 -5.15
N ILE A 335 -9.18 -5.59 -4.02
CA ILE A 335 -9.73 -6.91 -3.68
C ILE A 335 -11.22 -6.80 -3.36
N MET A 336 -11.98 -7.88 -3.60
CA MET A 336 -13.44 -7.90 -3.46
C MET A 336 -13.87 -8.94 -2.41
N PHE A 337 -14.69 -8.52 -1.46
CA PHE A 337 -15.24 -9.40 -0.42
C PHE A 337 -16.67 -9.82 -0.69
N ASP A 338 -17.47 -9.02 -1.40
CA ASP A 338 -18.84 -9.36 -1.77
C ASP A 338 -19.03 -9.36 -3.30
N ASP A 339 -19.73 -10.37 -3.80
CA ASP A 339 -19.98 -10.56 -5.23
C ASP A 339 -21.35 -9.96 -5.62
N THR A 340 -21.40 -8.63 -5.67
CA THR A 340 -22.58 -7.90 -6.13
C THR A 340 -22.36 -7.30 -7.53
N PRO A 341 -23.43 -7.03 -8.30
CA PRO A 341 -23.27 -6.33 -9.58
C PRO A 341 -22.59 -4.96 -9.46
N ALA A 342 -22.81 -4.24 -8.37
CA ALA A 342 -22.18 -2.95 -8.11
C ALA A 342 -20.69 -3.09 -7.80
N SER A 343 -20.29 -4.07 -6.96
CA SER A 343 -18.88 -4.35 -6.66
C SER A 343 -18.12 -4.80 -7.91
N ARG A 344 -18.71 -5.68 -8.72
CA ARG A 344 -18.11 -6.11 -10.00
C ARG A 344 -17.87 -4.94 -10.94
N ALA A 345 -18.88 -4.09 -11.15
CA ALA A 345 -18.76 -2.92 -12.01
C ALA A 345 -17.69 -1.94 -11.50
N PHE A 346 -17.55 -1.79 -10.19
CA PHE A 346 -16.52 -0.93 -9.61
C PHE A 346 -15.11 -1.50 -9.84
N ILE A 347 -14.90 -2.81 -9.69
CA ILE A 347 -13.63 -3.47 -10.02
C ILE A 347 -13.28 -3.33 -11.52
N GLU A 348 -14.25 -3.57 -12.42
CA GLU A 348 -14.05 -3.38 -13.87
C GLU A 348 -13.68 -1.94 -14.22
N TYR A 349 -14.33 -0.97 -13.57
CA TYR A 349 -14.01 0.44 -13.74
C TYR A 349 -12.60 0.78 -13.28
N LEU A 350 -12.16 0.27 -12.11
CA LEU A 350 -10.79 0.47 -11.64
C LEU A 350 -9.73 -0.12 -12.60
N ALA A 351 -10.08 -1.16 -13.36
CA ALA A 351 -9.20 -1.75 -14.38
C ALA A 351 -9.12 -0.90 -15.67
N SER A 352 -9.95 0.12 -15.82
CA SER A 352 -9.99 0.94 -17.04
C SER A 352 -8.89 2.01 -17.06
N PRO A 353 -8.43 2.44 -18.25
CA PRO A 353 -7.54 3.59 -18.38
C PRO A 353 -8.15 4.89 -17.82
N GLU A 354 -9.49 5.04 -17.92
CA GLU A 354 -10.22 6.24 -17.47
C GLU A 354 -10.09 6.44 -15.94
N ALA A 355 -10.23 5.38 -15.14
CA ALA A 355 -10.02 5.46 -13.69
C ALA A 355 -8.60 5.90 -13.33
N ALA A 356 -7.60 5.35 -14.03
CA ALA A 356 -6.19 5.70 -13.85
C ALA A 356 -5.91 7.16 -14.27
N GLU A 357 -6.48 7.62 -15.41
CA GLU A 357 -6.30 8.98 -15.94
C GLU A 357 -6.75 10.05 -14.95
N ILE A 358 -7.88 9.82 -14.26
CA ILE A 358 -8.42 10.78 -13.29
C ILE A 358 -7.41 11.05 -12.16
N TRP A 359 -6.76 10.04 -11.63
CA TRP A 359 -5.79 10.23 -10.56
C TRP A 359 -4.43 10.67 -11.10
N ALA A 360 -3.94 10.08 -12.19
CA ALA A 360 -2.66 10.46 -12.82
C ALA A 360 -2.58 11.96 -13.12
N GLY A 361 -3.68 12.54 -13.61
CA GLY A 361 -3.80 13.98 -13.86
C GLY A 361 -3.76 14.86 -12.60
N ARG A 362 -3.84 14.27 -11.39
CA ARG A 362 -3.79 14.97 -10.10
C ARG A 362 -2.43 14.89 -9.42
N GLY A 363 -1.56 14.00 -9.88
CA GLY A 363 -0.24 13.75 -9.33
C GLY A 363 -0.20 12.72 -8.18
N GLY A 364 0.99 12.26 -7.83
CA GLY A 364 1.20 11.27 -6.76
C GLY A 364 0.62 9.88 -7.07
N PHE A 365 0.55 9.53 -8.35
CA PHE A 365 -0.01 8.27 -8.83
C PHE A 365 0.78 7.74 -10.01
N ALA A 366 1.25 6.53 -9.93
CA ALA A 366 1.73 5.77 -11.05
C ALA A 366 0.73 4.65 -11.39
N SER A 367 0.48 4.42 -12.66
CA SER A 367 -0.41 3.36 -13.12
C SER A 367 0.37 2.23 -13.75
N ALA A 368 -0.01 0.99 -13.45
CA ALA A 368 0.43 -0.19 -14.17
C ALA A 368 -0.38 -0.42 -15.47
N ASN A 369 -1.39 0.41 -15.75
CA ASN A 369 -2.20 0.32 -16.95
C ASN A 369 -1.40 0.76 -18.18
N GLN A 370 -1.08 -0.18 -19.07
CA GLN A 370 -0.24 0.06 -20.25
C GLN A 370 -0.95 0.84 -21.37
N ASN A 371 -2.25 1.05 -21.25
CA ASN A 371 -3.04 1.86 -22.19
C ASN A 371 -3.25 3.30 -21.70
N LEU A 372 -2.72 3.66 -20.52
CA LEU A 372 -2.72 5.02 -20.04
C LEU A 372 -1.74 5.87 -20.88
N ASP A 373 -2.21 7.00 -21.41
CA ASP A 373 -1.36 7.94 -22.12
C ASP A 373 -0.44 8.67 -21.13
N ALA A 374 0.88 8.51 -21.27
CA ALA A 374 1.85 9.14 -20.38
C ALA A 374 1.75 10.68 -20.32
N SER A 375 1.11 11.31 -21.32
CA SER A 375 0.88 12.77 -21.32
C SER A 375 -0.15 13.24 -20.29
N VAL A 376 -0.89 12.33 -19.66
CA VAL A 376 -1.86 12.68 -18.60
C VAL A 376 -1.18 12.97 -17.27
N TYR A 377 0.05 12.50 -17.04
CA TYR A 377 0.78 12.80 -15.80
C TYR A 377 1.01 14.31 -15.67
N ALA A 378 0.66 14.83 -14.49
CA ALA A 378 0.59 16.26 -14.24
C ALA A 378 1.93 17.00 -14.36
N ASP A 379 3.04 16.29 -14.13
CA ASP A 379 4.37 16.88 -14.09
C ASP A 379 5.46 15.91 -14.61
N PRO A 380 6.62 16.44 -15.03
CA PRO A 380 7.72 15.64 -15.57
C PRO A 380 8.33 14.65 -14.57
N ILE A 381 8.26 14.95 -13.27
CA ILE A 381 8.82 14.08 -12.21
C ILE A 381 7.99 12.79 -12.13
N THR A 382 6.67 12.93 -12.05
CA THR A 382 5.76 11.77 -12.04
C THR A 382 5.91 10.94 -13.32
N GLN A 383 6.02 11.59 -14.48
CA GLN A 383 6.27 10.90 -15.74
C GLN A 383 7.60 10.12 -15.72
N THR A 384 8.67 10.72 -15.17
CA THR A 384 9.99 10.07 -15.05
C THR A 384 9.92 8.84 -14.15
N ASN A 385 9.23 8.94 -13.00
CA ASN A 385 9.07 7.82 -12.07
C ASN A 385 8.28 6.67 -12.67
N ALA A 386 7.18 6.95 -13.37
CA ALA A 386 6.40 5.94 -14.07
C ALA A 386 7.22 5.26 -15.19
N THR A 387 8.05 6.01 -15.91
CA THR A 387 8.96 5.49 -16.93
C THR A 387 10.04 4.59 -16.31
N ALA A 388 10.57 4.95 -15.13
CA ALA A 388 11.59 4.16 -14.44
C ALA A 388 11.09 2.74 -14.06
N ILE A 389 9.81 2.59 -13.73
CA ILE A 389 9.19 1.27 -13.50
C ILE A 389 9.21 0.43 -14.79
N ALA A 390 8.86 1.05 -15.92
CA ALA A 390 8.77 0.37 -17.21
C ALA A 390 10.15 -0.01 -17.79
N GLU A 391 11.20 0.75 -17.46
CA GLU A 391 12.57 0.61 -17.98
C GLU A 391 13.53 -0.11 -17.02
N ALA A 392 13.07 -0.50 -15.83
CA ALA A 392 13.92 -1.18 -14.84
C ALA A 392 14.48 -2.51 -15.39
N GLU A 393 15.81 -2.70 -15.31
CA GLU A 393 16.45 -3.98 -15.63
C GLU A 393 16.13 -5.04 -14.58
N GLU A 394 16.03 -4.63 -13.31
CA GLU A 394 15.55 -5.44 -12.20
C GLU A 394 14.39 -4.74 -11.50
N PHE A 395 13.20 -5.32 -11.62
CA PHE A 395 12.02 -4.93 -10.85
C PHE A 395 11.70 -6.04 -9.85
N ARG A 396 11.52 -5.67 -8.57
CA ARG A 396 10.97 -6.56 -7.55
C ARG A 396 9.87 -5.84 -6.78
N PHE A 397 8.79 -6.60 -6.50
CA PHE A 397 7.76 -6.08 -5.60
C PHE A 397 8.34 -5.96 -4.17
N ASP A 398 7.83 -5.01 -3.41
CA ASP A 398 8.17 -4.78 -2.01
C ASP A 398 8.22 -6.10 -1.22
N LEU A 399 9.37 -6.38 -0.64
CA LEU A 399 9.66 -7.66 0.03
C LEU A 399 8.78 -7.86 1.25
N SER A 400 8.55 -6.81 2.01
CA SER A 400 7.73 -6.84 3.23
C SER A 400 6.27 -7.12 2.89
N ASP A 401 5.77 -6.54 1.81
CA ASP A 401 4.39 -6.70 1.35
C ASP A 401 4.11 -8.11 0.79
N LEU A 402 5.15 -8.82 0.31
CA LEU A 402 5.04 -10.20 -0.17
C LEU A 402 4.95 -11.24 0.94
N GLN A 403 5.32 -10.89 2.18
CA GLN A 403 5.43 -11.83 3.29
C GLN A 403 4.12 -11.95 4.08
N PRO A 404 3.94 -13.00 4.90
CA PRO A 404 2.79 -13.11 5.81
C PRO A 404 2.61 -11.81 6.60
N SER A 405 1.36 -11.32 6.71
CA SER A 405 1.07 -10.00 7.27
C SER A 405 1.57 -9.82 8.70
N GLU A 406 1.61 -10.88 9.49
CA GLU A 406 2.12 -10.88 10.86
C GLU A 406 3.63 -10.61 10.92
N PHE A 407 4.36 -10.86 9.83
CA PHE A 407 5.78 -10.59 9.73
C PHE A 407 6.07 -9.35 8.88
N GLY A 408 5.48 -9.26 7.69
CA GLY A 408 5.82 -8.25 6.70
C GLY A 408 5.10 -6.90 6.86
N GLY A 409 3.81 -6.90 7.26
CA GLY A 409 2.98 -5.73 7.09
C GLY A 409 1.98 -5.45 8.22
N THR A 410 2.41 -5.53 9.49
CA THR A 410 1.54 -5.20 10.62
C THR A 410 2.25 -4.30 11.63
N GLU A 411 1.64 -3.15 11.93
CA GLU A 411 2.16 -2.19 12.88
C GLU A 411 2.46 -2.81 14.26
N GLY A 412 3.64 -2.49 14.79
CA GLY A 412 4.07 -2.92 16.11
C GLY A 412 4.58 -4.36 16.21
N GLN A 413 4.72 -5.09 15.09
CA GLN A 413 5.27 -6.45 15.05
C GLN A 413 6.08 -6.71 13.77
N GLY A 414 6.69 -7.88 13.68
CA GLY A 414 7.43 -8.34 12.51
C GLY A 414 8.54 -7.36 12.06
N LEU A 415 8.67 -7.20 10.76
CA LEU A 415 9.68 -6.33 10.13
C LEU A 415 9.58 -4.89 10.61
N TRP A 416 8.38 -4.33 10.63
CA TRP A 416 8.16 -2.93 11.00
C TRP A 416 8.68 -2.62 12.40
N LYS A 417 8.35 -3.48 13.38
CA LYS A 417 8.83 -3.31 14.75
C LYS A 417 10.32 -3.55 14.89
N LEU A 418 10.85 -4.57 14.21
CA LEU A 418 12.25 -4.97 14.35
C LEU A 418 13.19 -3.96 13.68
N PHE A 419 12.77 -3.32 12.58
CA PHE A 419 13.54 -2.22 12.00
C PHE A 419 13.48 -0.94 12.85
N GLN A 420 12.36 -0.68 13.57
CA GLN A 420 12.35 0.37 14.60
C GLN A 420 13.35 0.08 15.71
N ASP A 421 13.43 -1.18 16.17
CA ASP A 421 14.42 -1.59 17.17
C ASP A 421 15.87 -1.47 16.63
N PHE A 422 16.07 -1.75 15.34
CA PHE A 422 17.36 -1.54 14.67
C PHE A 422 17.73 -0.06 14.60
N VAL A 423 16.84 0.84 14.25
CA VAL A 423 17.11 2.30 14.28
C VAL A 423 17.47 2.78 15.68
N ALA A 424 16.88 2.18 16.72
CA ALA A 424 17.23 2.50 18.11
C ALA A 424 18.60 1.95 18.53
N ASN A 425 19.11 0.88 17.90
CA ASN A 425 20.39 0.24 18.19
C ASN A 425 21.05 -0.33 16.92
N PRO A 426 21.54 0.51 16.00
CA PRO A 426 22.03 0.10 14.68
C PRO A 426 23.34 -0.70 14.68
N ASP A 427 24.03 -0.78 15.82
CA ASP A 427 25.26 -1.56 15.98
C ASP A 427 25.00 -3.06 16.19
N ASP A 428 23.77 -3.47 16.54
CA ASP A 428 23.42 -4.86 16.89
C ASP A 428 22.93 -5.67 15.68
N ILE A 429 23.77 -5.75 14.63
CA ILE A 429 23.45 -6.45 13.37
C ILE A 429 23.09 -7.93 13.63
N ASP A 430 23.88 -8.64 14.43
CA ASP A 430 23.64 -10.06 14.70
C ASP A 430 22.38 -10.29 15.55
N GLY A 431 22.13 -9.41 16.52
CA GLY A 431 20.97 -9.53 17.38
C GLY A 431 19.66 -9.26 16.61
N ILE A 432 19.64 -8.25 15.75
CA ILE A 432 18.44 -7.96 14.96
C ILE A 432 18.18 -9.04 13.91
N ALA A 433 19.23 -9.56 13.24
CA ALA A 433 19.09 -10.66 12.29
C ALA A 433 18.50 -11.93 12.95
N GLN A 434 18.88 -12.23 14.19
CA GLN A 434 18.31 -13.36 14.94
C GLN A 434 16.84 -13.12 15.32
N GLN A 435 16.46 -11.90 15.66
CA GLN A 435 15.06 -11.55 15.97
C GLN A 435 14.19 -11.58 14.72
N LEU A 436 14.70 -11.11 13.58
CA LEU A 436 14.04 -11.19 12.28
C LEU A 436 13.77 -12.65 11.91
N GLU A 437 14.80 -13.53 12.03
CA GLU A 437 14.66 -14.96 11.77
C GLU A 437 13.62 -15.62 12.67
N ALA A 438 13.65 -15.31 13.96
CA ALA A 438 12.68 -15.89 14.90
C ALA A 438 11.23 -15.45 14.59
N ALA A 439 11.03 -14.21 14.15
CA ALA A 439 9.72 -13.70 13.77
C ALA A 439 9.26 -14.30 12.43
N ALA A 440 10.15 -14.42 11.44
CA ALA A 440 9.86 -15.06 10.17
C ALA A 440 9.45 -16.53 10.35
N THR A 441 10.28 -17.32 11.04
CA THR A 441 9.98 -18.73 11.39
C THR A 441 8.60 -18.88 12.01
N ALA A 442 8.21 -17.98 12.93
CA ALA A 442 6.90 -18.03 13.57
C ALA A 442 5.74 -17.72 12.59
N ALA A 443 5.93 -16.82 11.66
CA ALA A 443 4.91 -16.39 10.70
C ALA A 443 4.73 -17.40 9.55
N TYR A 444 5.83 -17.99 9.07
CA TYR A 444 5.79 -19.01 8.02
C TYR A 444 5.41 -20.40 8.55
N GLY A 445 5.45 -20.63 9.87
CA GLY A 445 5.05 -21.90 10.48
C GLY A 445 6.08 -23.02 10.35
N ASP A 446 7.37 -22.69 10.19
CA ASP A 446 8.50 -23.60 10.02
C ASP A 446 9.09 -24.12 11.35
#